data_998e2460d373271ac8dd2a616804dbc7
#
_entry.id   998e2460d373271ac8dd2a616804dbc7
#
_cell.length_a   1.000
_cell.length_b   1.000
_cell.length_c   1.000
_cell.angle_alpha   90.00
_cell.angle_beta   90.00
_cell.angle_gamma   90.00
#
_symmetry.space_group_name_H-M   'P 1'
#
loop_
_entity.id
_entity.type
_entity.pdbx_description
1 polymer ?
#
loop_
_entity_poly.entity_id
_entity_poly.type
_entity_poly.pdbx_seq_one_letter_code
_entity_poly.pdbx_strand_id
1 'polypeptide(L)'
;MLQNTPEKIWLFDYDLTLYGSEERCVINSLDHRISLFVQKTVGGDFESAHKIRTDYLERFGTTLAGLMAMNQVDPDEFFDFIHQPEFLTYPKKAPEKLKLLQSLEGPRFVFTNGRHDWSEAGMAHMGIESAIDGVLDLKQLGWVGKPHDSAYEKAEVWLRQRLLQMGYAMPADPRDIILLEDSLRNLEPAHHRGWTTVYVNPDSNVPDWVDYHISHLLDLKIKSE
;
A
#
# COMPACT_ATOMS: atom_id res chain seq x y z
N MET A 1 -13.80 -19.94 -21.66
CA MET A 1 -13.72 -18.67 -22.41
C MET A 1 -13.68 -17.56 -21.38
N LEU A 2 -12.62 -16.74 -21.36
CA LEU A 2 -12.59 -15.51 -20.55
C LEU A 2 -13.59 -14.55 -21.17
N GLN A 3 -14.68 -14.23 -20.52
CA GLN A 3 -15.81 -13.58 -21.17
C GLN A 3 -15.98 -12.10 -20.84
N ASN A 4 -15.26 -11.55 -19.84
CA ASN A 4 -15.34 -10.12 -19.53
C ASN A 4 -13.97 -9.56 -19.14
N THR A 5 -13.67 -8.38 -19.66
CA THR A 5 -12.60 -7.53 -19.13
C THR A 5 -13.27 -6.54 -18.19
N PRO A 6 -12.80 -6.37 -16.95
CA PRO A 6 -13.35 -5.34 -16.07
C PRO A 6 -13.02 -3.96 -16.67
N GLU A 7 -13.92 -3.02 -16.58
CA GLU A 7 -13.69 -1.65 -17.06
C GLU A 7 -12.59 -0.96 -16.30
N LYS A 8 -12.46 -1.25 -15.00
CA LYS A 8 -11.43 -0.70 -14.12
C LYS A 8 -10.92 -1.75 -13.15
N ILE A 9 -9.66 -1.63 -12.76
CA ILE A 9 -9.02 -2.37 -11.68
C ILE A 9 -8.51 -1.35 -10.67
N TRP A 10 -8.94 -1.47 -9.43
CA TRP A 10 -8.56 -0.56 -8.37
C TRP A 10 -7.46 -1.17 -7.52
N LEU A 11 -6.33 -0.51 -7.44
CA LEU A 11 -5.24 -0.81 -6.52
C LEU A 11 -5.15 0.29 -5.47
N PHE A 12 -5.22 -0.09 -4.23
CA PHE A 12 -5.09 0.82 -3.11
C PHE A 12 -3.80 0.51 -2.35
N ASP A 13 -2.97 1.50 -2.12
CA ASP A 13 -2.07 1.39 -0.99
C ASP A 13 -2.89 1.36 0.31
N TYR A 14 -2.29 0.81 1.37
CA TYR A 14 -2.99 0.67 2.64
C TYR A 14 -2.72 1.84 3.59
N ASP A 15 -1.44 2.06 3.93
CA ASP A 15 -1.04 3.03 4.95
C ASP A 15 -1.21 4.47 4.46
N LEU A 16 -1.94 5.30 5.21
CA LEU A 16 -2.26 6.69 4.85
C LEU A 16 -3.07 6.87 3.55
N THR A 17 -3.53 5.78 2.95
CA THR A 17 -4.37 5.77 1.74
C THR A 17 -5.78 5.23 2.04
N LEU A 18 -5.93 3.95 2.43
CA LEU A 18 -7.22 3.41 2.87
C LEU A 18 -7.69 4.00 4.21
N TYR A 19 -6.80 4.22 5.16
CA TYR A 19 -7.00 5.17 6.24
C TYR A 19 -6.18 6.43 5.96
N GLY A 20 -6.70 7.60 6.25
CA GLY A 20 -6.07 8.84 5.84
C GLY A 20 -5.13 9.44 6.88
N SER A 21 -4.52 10.57 6.51
CA SER A 21 -3.60 11.33 7.37
C SER A 21 -4.25 11.84 8.66
N GLU A 22 -5.57 11.88 8.76
CA GLU A 22 -6.34 12.20 9.99
C GLU A 22 -6.16 11.11 11.07
N GLU A 23 -5.78 9.90 10.69
CA GLU A 23 -5.49 8.79 11.58
C GLU A 23 -3.98 8.48 11.67
N ARG A 24 -3.13 9.49 11.54
CA ARG A 24 -1.66 9.35 11.59
C ARG A 24 -1.13 8.63 12.84
N CYS A 25 -1.89 8.59 13.94
CA CYS A 25 -1.54 7.80 15.12
C CYS A 25 -1.39 6.30 14.81
N VAL A 26 -2.06 5.79 13.76
CA VAL A 26 -1.96 4.40 13.31
C VAL A 26 -0.55 4.12 12.81
N ILE A 27 -0.10 4.84 11.79
CA ILE A 27 1.25 4.66 11.24
C ILE A 27 2.35 5.04 12.25
N ASN A 28 2.12 6.04 13.10
CA ASN A 28 3.10 6.44 14.12
C ASN A 28 3.35 5.30 15.13
N SER A 29 2.35 4.49 15.46
CA SER A 29 2.53 3.33 16.34
C SER A 29 3.42 2.27 15.69
N LEU A 30 3.23 2.02 14.40
CA LEU A 30 4.08 1.11 13.62
C LEU A 30 5.50 1.67 13.46
N ASP A 31 5.64 2.94 13.11
CA ASP A 31 6.91 3.64 12.97
C ASP A 31 7.76 3.61 14.24
N HIS A 32 7.12 3.73 15.39
CA HIS A 32 7.77 3.59 16.68
C HIS A 32 8.33 2.16 16.85
N ARG A 33 7.55 1.13 16.52
CA ARG A 33 7.98 -0.28 16.58
C ARG A 33 9.14 -0.56 15.63
N ILE A 34 9.08 -0.02 14.41
CA ILE A 34 10.18 -0.13 13.44
C ILE A 34 11.46 0.47 14.00
N SER A 35 11.38 1.67 14.61
CA SER A 35 12.54 2.32 15.22
C SER A 35 13.13 1.52 16.39
N LEU A 36 12.27 0.90 17.20
CA LEU A 36 12.72 -0.01 18.28
C LEU A 36 13.39 -1.27 17.72
N PHE A 37 12.90 -1.84 16.62
CA PHE A 37 13.55 -2.98 15.98
C PHE A 37 14.93 -2.59 15.41
N VAL A 38 15.02 -1.43 14.76
CA VAL A 38 16.31 -0.89 14.29
C VAL A 38 17.26 -0.73 15.48
N GLN A 39 16.81 -0.13 16.59
CA GLN A 39 17.62 0.02 17.81
C GLN A 39 18.12 -1.33 18.34
N LYS A 40 17.24 -2.35 18.41
CA LYS A 40 17.59 -3.71 18.81
C LYS A 40 18.69 -4.30 17.91
N THR A 41 18.61 -4.03 16.59
CA THR A 41 19.49 -4.63 15.59
C THR A 41 20.85 -3.93 15.50
N VAL A 42 20.87 -2.60 15.47
CA VAL A 42 22.10 -1.82 15.23
C VAL A 42 22.72 -1.26 16.51
N GLY A 43 21.99 -1.28 17.65
CA GLY A 43 22.40 -0.66 18.90
C GLY A 43 22.19 0.85 18.92
N GLY A 44 22.77 1.51 19.95
CA GLY A 44 22.64 2.94 20.11
C GLY A 44 21.38 3.38 20.85
N ASP A 45 21.10 4.69 20.81
CA ASP A 45 19.87 5.26 21.37
C ASP A 45 18.74 5.28 20.33
N PHE A 46 17.53 5.59 20.78
CA PHE A 46 16.33 5.60 19.93
C PHE A 46 16.45 6.66 18.82
N GLU A 47 17.05 7.82 19.09
CA GLU A 47 17.18 8.89 18.10
C GLU A 47 18.11 8.48 16.95
N SER A 48 19.23 7.85 17.26
CA SER A 48 20.17 7.30 16.28
C SER A 48 19.52 6.20 15.44
N ALA A 49 18.77 5.29 16.08
CA ALA A 49 18.02 4.25 15.39
C ALA A 49 16.95 4.83 14.44
N HIS A 50 16.25 5.88 14.88
CA HIS A 50 15.26 6.56 14.04
C HIS A 50 15.90 7.21 12.80
N LYS A 51 17.07 7.80 12.93
CA LYS A 51 17.83 8.34 11.77
C LYS A 51 18.24 7.23 10.80
N ILE A 52 18.73 6.09 11.31
CA ILE A 52 19.07 4.92 10.47
C ILE A 52 17.82 4.38 9.76
N ARG A 53 16.68 4.28 10.46
CA ARG A 53 15.40 3.90 9.87
C ARG A 53 15.06 4.79 8.67
N THR A 54 15.16 6.10 8.82
CA THR A 54 14.85 7.08 7.77
C THR A 54 15.84 6.96 6.59
N ASP A 55 17.14 6.87 6.87
CA ASP A 55 18.17 6.66 5.84
C ASP A 55 17.91 5.37 5.04
N TYR A 56 17.54 4.28 5.72
CA TYR A 56 17.23 3.01 5.04
C TYR A 56 15.97 3.13 4.17
N LEU A 57 14.92 3.80 4.65
CA LEU A 57 13.72 4.06 3.87
C LEU A 57 14.04 4.87 2.60
N GLU A 58 14.85 5.90 2.72
CA GLU A 58 15.24 6.77 1.58
C GLU A 58 16.10 6.03 0.55
N ARG A 59 17.09 5.27 1.02
CA ARG A 59 18.08 4.62 0.14
C ARG A 59 17.59 3.32 -0.48
N PHE A 60 16.78 2.55 0.24
CA PHE A 60 16.41 1.18 -0.16
C PHE A 60 14.91 1.03 -0.48
N GLY A 61 14.12 2.09 -0.33
CA GLY A 61 12.67 2.04 -0.58
C GLY A 61 11.84 1.62 0.63
N THR A 62 12.35 0.72 1.48
CA THR A 62 11.78 0.38 2.78
C THR A 62 12.89 0.24 3.84
N THR A 63 12.54 0.47 5.11
CA THR A 63 13.48 0.22 6.22
C THR A 63 13.91 -1.25 6.27
N LEU A 64 13.00 -2.17 6.00
CA LEU A 64 13.30 -3.61 5.95
C LEU A 64 14.33 -3.93 4.88
N ALA A 65 14.20 -3.38 3.68
CA ALA A 65 15.18 -3.61 2.60
C ALA A 65 16.59 -3.16 3.02
N GLY A 66 16.71 -2.02 3.72
CA GLY A 66 17.97 -1.57 4.29
C GLY A 66 18.51 -2.52 5.37
N LEU A 67 17.64 -2.97 6.30
CA LEU A 67 18.02 -3.93 7.34
C LEU A 67 18.48 -5.27 6.77
N MET A 68 17.80 -5.78 5.74
CA MET A 68 18.22 -7.01 5.04
C MET A 68 19.59 -6.85 4.38
N ALA A 69 19.81 -5.74 3.66
CA ALA A 69 21.04 -5.48 2.93
C ALA A 69 22.24 -5.22 3.84
N MET A 70 22.05 -4.47 4.91
CA MET A 70 23.14 -3.96 5.76
C MET A 70 23.35 -4.78 7.04
N ASN A 71 22.31 -5.45 7.53
CA ASN A 71 22.31 -6.12 8.82
C ASN A 71 21.90 -7.60 8.75
N GLN A 72 21.58 -8.13 7.55
CA GLN A 72 21.19 -9.53 7.32
C GLN A 72 19.97 -9.95 8.16
N VAL A 73 19.03 -9.02 8.38
CA VAL A 73 17.80 -9.26 9.14
C VAL A 73 16.89 -10.22 8.39
N ASP A 74 16.30 -11.18 9.11
CA ASP A 74 15.22 -12.01 8.61
C ASP A 74 13.92 -11.19 8.52
N PRO A 75 13.25 -11.14 7.36
CA PRO A 75 12.03 -10.36 7.19
C PRO A 75 10.88 -10.82 8.09
N ASP A 76 10.73 -12.11 8.33
CA ASP A 76 9.67 -12.63 9.18
C ASP A 76 9.93 -12.23 10.65
N GLU A 77 11.20 -12.27 11.14
CA GLU A 77 11.55 -11.76 12.49
C GLU A 77 11.21 -10.26 12.63
N PHE A 78 11.50 -9.46 11.60
CA PHE A 78 11.16 -8.04 11.59
C PHE A 78 9.66 -7.83 11.75
N PHE A 79 8.83 -8.46 10.91
CA PHE A 79 7.39 -8.29 10.94
C PHE A 79 6.75 -8.86 12.21
N ASP A 80 7.22 -9.99 12.71
CA ASP A 80 6.71 -10.57 13.96
C ASP A 80 7.00 -9.67 15.17
N PHE A 81 8.08 -8.87 15.12
CA PHE A 81 8.35 -7.89 16.15
C PHE A 81 7.48 -6.64 16.01
N ILE A 82 7.36 -6.07 14.79
CA ILE A 82 6.67 -4.79 14.60
C ILE A 82 5.15 -4.91 14.62
N HIS A 83 4.59 -6.08 14.26
CA HIS A 83 3.15 -6.32 14.19
C HIS A 83 2.54 -6.92 15.47
N GLN A 84 3.20 -6.81 16.63
CA GLN A 84 2.61 -7.24 17.91
C GLN A 84 1.40 -6.37 18.25
N PRO A 85 0.17 -6.93 18.28
CA PRO A 85 -1.08 -6.14 18.32
C PRO A 85 -1.21 -5.23 19.55
N GLU A 86 -0.66 -5.66 20.69
CA GLU A 86 -0.72 -4.92 21.96
C GLU A 86 0.01 -3.57 21.94
N PHE A 87 0.89 -3.35 20.93
CA PHE A 87 1.66 -2.11 20.78
C PHE A 87 1.19 -1.25 19.61
N LEU A 88 0.16 -1.70 18.88
CA LEU A 88 -0.31 -1.04 17.67
C LEU A 88 -1.63 -0.31 17.89
N THR A 89 -1.81 0.77 17.15
CA THR A 89 -3.07 1.47 17.00
C THR A 89 -3.67 1.07 15.66
N TYR A 90 -4.97 0.80 15.64
CA TYR A 90 -5.67 0.45 14.41
C TYR A 90 -6.63 1.58 13.99
N PRO A 91 -6.95 1.69 12.69
CA PRO A 91 -7.93 2.65 12.19
C PRO A 91 -9.31 2.43 12.80
N LYS A 92 -10.11 3.50 12.85
CA LYS A 92 -11.48 3.45 13.34
C LYS A 92 -12.42 2.84 12.29
N LYS A 93 -13.61 2.41 12.75
CA LYS A 93 -14.70 1.99 11.86
C LYS A 93 -15.03 3.11 10.86
N ALA A 94 -15.15 2.72 9.58
CA ALA A 94 -15.33 3.64 8.45
C ALA A 94 -16.43 3.15 7.49
N PRO A 95 -17.70 3.12 7.90
CA PRO A 95 -18.80 2.61 7.07
C PRO A 95 -19.00 3.41 5.78
N GLU A 96 -18.62 4.68 5.75
CA GLU A 96 -18.61 5.53 4.55
C GLU A 96 -17.57 5.06 3.54
N LYS A 97 -16.38 4.62 3.97
CA LYS A 97 -15.35 4.02 3.10
C LYS A 97 -15.84 2.68 2.55
N LEU A 98 -16.51 1.85 3.37
CA LEU A 98 -17.13 0.61 2.88
C LEU A 98 -18.12 0.90 1.73
N LYS A 99 -19.02 1.87 1.92
CA LYS A 99 -20.00 2.26 0.88
C LYS A 99 -19.30 2.75 -0.39
N LEU A 100 -18.29 3.59 -0.26
CA LEU A 100 -17.49 4.08 -1.38
C LEU A 100 -16.86 2.89 -2.14
N LEU A 101 -16.13 2.02 -1.45
CA LEU A 101 -15.46 0.89 -2.07
C LEU A 101 -16.46 -0.05 -2.77
N GLN A 102 -17.62 -0.31 -2.17
CA GLN A 102 -18.68 -1.12 -2.78
C GLN A 102 -19.33 -0.46 -4.00
N SER A 103 -19.27 0.85 -4.14
CA SER A 103 -19.80 1.58 -5.29
C SER A 103 -18.84 1.61 -6.49
N LEU A 104 -17.57 1.24 -6.30
CA LEU A 104 -16.60 1.16 -7.38
C LEU A 104 -16.88 -0.07 -8.26
N GLU A 105 -17.02 0.14 -9.55
CA GLU A 105 -17.14 -0.94 -10.51
C GLU A 105 -15.78 -1.59 -10.76
N GLY A 106 -15.74 -2.94 -10.79
CA GLY A 106 -14.54 -3.73 -11.03
C GLY A 106 -13.82 -4.20 -9.75
N PRO A 107 -12.78 -5.03 -9.93
CA PRO A 107 -12.00 -5.61 -8.84
C PRO A 107 -11.21 -4.56 -8.05
N ARG A 108 -11.11 -4.78 -6.74
CA ARG A 108 -10.46 -3.89 -5.77
C ARG A 108 -9.44 -4.68 -4.96
N PHE A 109 -8.19 -4.26 -5.06
CA PHE A 109 -7.08 -4.93 -4.41
C PHE A 109 -6.27 -3.95 -3.57
N VAL A 110 -5.64 -4.46 -2.54
CA VAL A 110 -4.60 -3.72 -1.80
C VAL A 110 -3.23 -4.08 -2.38
N PHE A 111 -2.38 -3.07 -2.59
CA PHE A 111 -0.99 -3.22 -3.02
C PHE A 111 -0.09 -2.46 -2.05
N THR A 112 0.48 -3.17 -1.06
CA THR A 112 1.14 -2.57 0.11
C THR A 112 2.59 -3.01 0.28
N ASN A 113 3.41 -2.13 0.88
CA ASN A 113 4.75 -2.45 1.39
C ASN A 113 4.71 -3.04 2.81
N GLY A 114 3.53 -3.17 3.41
CA GLY A 114 3.31 -3.90 4.65
C GLY A 114 3.19 -5.40 4.42
N ARG A 115 3.18 -6.19 5.50
CA ARG A 115 2.80 -7.60 5.47
C ARG A 115 1.27 -7.73 5.57
N HIS A 116 0.72 -8.80 5.02
CA HIS A 116 -0.73 -9.05 4.90
C HIS A 116 -1.49 -8.91 6.22
N ASP A 117 -0.94 -9.47 7.31
CA ASP A 117 -1.55 -9.45 8.65
C ASP A 117 -1.84 -8.02 9.17
N TRP A 118 -0.96 -7.05 8.86
CA TRP A 118 -1.16 -5.66 9.24
C TRP A 118 -2.36 -5.03 8.51
N SER A 119 -2.39 -5.14 7.19
CA SER A 119 -3.49 -4.58 6.38
C SER A 119 -4.81 -5.29 6.63
N GLU A 120 -4.80 -6.63 6.83
CA GLU A 120 -5.98 -7.42 7.16
C GLU A 120 -6.59 -6.99 8.49
N ALA A 121 -5.77 -6.89 9.55
CA ALA A 121 -6.24 -6.46 10.86
C ALA A 121 -6.82 -5.03 10.81
N GLY A 122 -6.18 -4.12 10.12
CA GLY A 122 -6.67 -2.74 10.00
C GLY A 122 -7.95 -2.64 9.17
N MET A 123 -8.06 -3.37 8.07
CA MET A 123 -9.30 -3.42 7.28
C MET A 123 -10.46 -4.01 8.09
N ALA A 124 -10.22 -5.03 8.91
CA ALA A 124 -11.22 -5.60 9.82
C ALA A 124 -11.67 -4.57 10.87
N HIS A 125 -10.76 -3.78 11.45
CA HIS A 125 -11.12 -2.70 12.37
C HIS A 125 -11.95 -1.61 11.69
N MET A 126 -11.64 -1.25 10.44
CA MET A 126 -12.45 -0.32 9.64
C MET A 126 -13.79 -0.94 9.21
N GLY A 127 -13.91 -2.26 9.15
CA GLY A 127 -15.07 -2.99 8.62
C GLY A 127 -15.21 -2.89 7.11
N ILE A 128 -14.09 -2.86 6.36
CA ILE A 128 -14.05 -2.72 4.90
C ILE A 128 -13.53 -3.96 4.17
N GLU A 129 -13.10 -4.99 4.90
CA GLU A 129 -12.48 -6.20 4.34
C GLU A 129 -13.34 -6.89 3.27
N SER A 130 -14.66 -6.85 3.44
CA SER A 130 -15.60 -7.46 2.49
C SER A 130 -15.70 -6.72 1.14
N ALA A 131 -15.13 -5.53 1.03
CA ALA A 131 -15.09 -4.74 -0.20
C ALA A 131 -13.76 -4.90 -0.96
N ILE A 132 -12.82 -5.69 -0.45
CA ILE A 132 -11.49 -5.91 -1.04
C ILE A 132 -11.39 -7.35 -1.56
N ASP A 133 -11.01 -7.51 -2.81
CA ASP A 133 -10.96 -8.81 -3.52
C ASP A 133 -9.61 -9.54 -3.34
N GLY A 134 -8.62 -8.89 -2.71
CA GLY A 134 -7.34 -9.49 -2.37
C GLY A 134 -6.28 -8.46 -1.98
N VAL A 135 -5.19 -8.98 -1.41
CA VAL A 135 -4.04 -8.17 -0.96
C VAL A 135 -2.77 -8.72 -1.61
N LEU A 136 -1.99 -7.84 -2.21
CA LEU A 136 -0.61 -8.09 -2.64
C LEU A 136 0.31 -7.37 -1.66
N ASP A 137 1.00 -8.15 -0.84
CA ASP A 137 1.84 -7.68 0.25
C ASP A 137 3.34 -7.80 -0.06
N LEU A 138 4.18 -7.24 0.80
CA LEU A 138 5.63 -7.24 0.62
C LEU A 138 6.24 -8.66 0.60
N LYS A 139 5.65 -9.62 1.32
CA LYS A 139 6.12 -11.02 1.32
C LYS A 139 5.90 -11.69 -0.04
N GLN A 140 4.72 -11.49 -0.64
CA GLN A 140 4.39 -11.99 -1.99
C GLN A 140 5.24 -11.31 -3.07
N LEU A 141 5.68 -10.07 -2.84
CA LEU A 141 6.65 -9.36 -3.68
C LEU A 141 8.09 -9.87 -3.53
N GLY A 142 8.34 -10.82 -2.61
CA GLY A 142 9.69 -11.32 -2.34
C GLY A 142 10.57 -10.28 -1.66
N TRP A 143 9.98 -9.48 -0.78
CA TRP A 143 10.62 -8.46 0.08
C TRP A 143 11.20 -7.23 -0.67
N VAL A 144 10.88 -7.09 -1.95
CA VAL A 144 11.23 -5.91 -2.76
C VAL A 144 9.94 -5.19 -3.14
N GLY A 145 9.61 -4.14 -2.40
CA GLY A 145 8.37 -3.40 -2.55
C GLY A 145 8.46 -2.17 -3.44
N LYS A 146 7.38 -1.40 -3.45
CA LYS A 146 7.35 -0.07 -4.07
C LYS A 146 8.44 0.82 -3.47
N PRO A 147 9.13 1.67 -4.23
CA PRO A 147 8.90 2.03 -5.63
C PRO A 147 9.71 1.21 -6.67
N HIS A 148 10.31 0.09 -6.30
CA HIS A 148 11.12 -0.70 -7.23
C HIS A 148 10.27 -1.26 -8.38
N ASP A 149 10.75 -1.15 -9.63
CA ASP A 149 10.07 -1.62 -10.83
C ASP A 149 9.65 -3.09 -10.75
N SER A 150 10.50 -3.93 -10.17
CA SER A 150 10.20 -5.35 -9.97
C SER A 150 8.94 -5.60 -9.12
N ALA A 151 8.55 -4.68 -8.23
CA ALA A 151 7.32 -4.79 -7.46
C ALA A 151 6.09 -4.63 -8.37
N TYR A 152 6.15 -3.71 -9.33
CA TYR A 152 5.06 -3.48 -10.30
C TYR A 152 4.98 -4.59 -11.34
N GLU A 153 6.12 -5.12 -11.83
CA GLU A 153 6.15 -6.31 -12.68
C GLU A 153 5.47 -7.51 -12.00
N LYS A 154 5.78 -7.74 -10.73
CA LYS A 154 5.14 -8.79 -9.93
C LYS A 154 3.65 -8.49 -9.69
N ALA A 155 3.28 -7.22 -9.50
CA ALA A 155 1.88 -6.82 -9.36
C ALA A 155 1.09 -7.13 -10.63
N GLU A 156 1.62 -6.86 -11.83
CA GLU A 156 0.97 -7.21 -13.10
C GLU A 156 0.79 -8.72 -13.26
N VAL A 157 1.80 -9.53 -12.89
CA VAL A 157 1.69 -10.99 -12.91
C VAL A 157 0.64 -11.48 -11.92
N TRP A 158 0.64 -10.93 -10.69
CA TRP A 158 -0.32 -11.27 -9.65
C TRP A 158 -1.75 -10.89 -10.05
N LEU A 159 -1.95 -9.67 -10.59
CA LEU A 159 -3.24 -9.20 -11.09
C LEU A 159 -3.78 -10.13 -12.18
N ARG A 160 -2.96 -10.51 -13.15
CA ARG A 160 -3.36 -11.43 -14.22
C ARG A 160 -3.88 -12.76 -13.65
N GLN A 161 -3.20 -13.31 -12.63
CA GLN A 161 -3.61 -14.55 -11.99
C GLN A 161 -4.91 -14.39 -11.20
N ARG A 162 -5.06 -13.30 -10.44
CA ARG A 162 -6.27 -13.03 -9.65
C ARG A 162 -7.48 -12.79 -10.53
N LEU A 163 -7.33 -11.97 -11.56
CA LEU A 163 -8.39 -11.71 -12.53
C LEU A 163 -8.84 -13.00 -13.23
N LEU A 164 -7.90 -13.85 -13.64
CA LEU A 164 -8.21 -15.15 -14.23
C LEU A 164 -9.04 -16.04 -13.28
N GLN A 165 -8.69 -16.08 -11.99
CA GLN A 165 -9.46 -16.80 -10.96
C GLN A 165 -10.87 -16.25 -10.79
N MET A 166 -11.06 -14.94 -11.00
CA MET A 166 -12.36 -14.26 -10.95
C MET A 166 -13.14 -14.35 -12.28
N GLY A 167 -12.57 -14.97 -13.32
CA GLY A 167 -13.19 -15.10 -14.64
C GLY A 167 -12.98 -13.90 -15.55
N TYR A 168 -12.09 -12.99 -15.21
CA TYR A 168 -11.76 -11.80 -15.99
C TYR A 168 -10.47 -11.96 -16.80
N ALA A 169 -10.39 -11.22 -17.92
CA ALA A 169 -9.13 -10.97 -18.61
C ALA A 169 -8.45 -9.70 -18.07
N MET A 170 -7.15 -9.60 -18.25
CA MET A 170 -6.41 -8.36 -17.98
C MET A 170 -6.86 -7.28 -18.99
N PRO A 171 -7.08 -6.02 -18.60
CA PRO A 171 -7.43 -4.95 -19.50
C PRO A 171 -6.34 -4.73 -20.56
N ALA A 172 -6.76 -4.34 -21.76
CA ALA A 172 -5.84 -4.04 -22.85
C ALA A 172 -5.18 -2.66 -22.69
N ASP A 173 -5.90 -1.72 -22.11
CA ASP A 173 -5.39 -0.38 -21.79
C ASP A 173 -4.86 -0.37 -20.36
N PRO A 174 -3.55 -0.09 -20.15
CA PRO A 174 -2.98 0.04 -18.81
C PRO A 174 -3.62 1.17 -17.99
N ARG A 175 -4.27 2.16 -18.63
CA ARG A 175 -5.04 3.23 -17.98
C ARG A 175 -6.24 2.72 -17.19
N ASP A 176 -6.68 1.48 -17.42
CA ASP A 176 -7.75 0.85 -16.68
C ASP A 176 -7.28 0.26 -15.34
N ILE A 177 -5.98 0.26 -15.07
CA ILE A 177 -5.39 -0.02 -13.76
C ILE A 177 -5.19 1.32 -13.03
N ILE A 178 -5.87 1.49 -11.92
CA ILE A 178 -5.88 2.75 -11.15
C ILE A 178 -5.17 2.50 -9.83
N LEU A 179 -4.07 3.19 -9.56
CA LEU A 179 -3.35 3.13 -8.28
C LEU A 179 -3.66 4.37 -7.45
N LEU A 180 -4.21 4.16 -6.26
CA LEU A 180 -4.36 5.19 -5.22
C LEU A 180 -3.22 5.01 -4.20
N GLU A 181 -2.48 6.10 -3.93
CA GLU A 181 -1.24 6.04 -3.14
C GLU A 181 -0.97 7.42 -2.52
N ASP A 182 -0.45 7.47 -1.30
CA ASP A 182 -0.10 8.70 -0.59
C ASP A 182 1.33 9.19 -0.86
N SER A 183 2.16 8.37 -1.52
CA SER A 183 3.55 8.65 -1.83
C SER A 183 3.78 8.83 -3.33
N LEU A 184 4.19 10.04 -3.74
CA LEU A 184 4.56 10.32 -5.14
C LEU A 184 5.65 9.39 -5.65
N ARG A 185 6.61 9.03 -4.79
CA ARG A 185 7.68 8.10 -5.12
C ARG A 185 7.16 6.71 -5.53
N ASN A 186 6.06 6.28 -4.92
CA ASN A 186 5.41 5.02 -5.25
C ASN A 186 4.45 5.14 -6.45
N LEU A 187 3.93 6.33 -6.75
CA LEU A 187 3.10 6.55 -7.94
C LEU A 187 3.90 6.63 -9.24
N GLU A 188 5.13 7.12 -9.18
CA GLU A 188 5.95 7.37 -10.38
C GLU A 188 6.17 6.12 -11.25
N PRO A 189 6.51 4.93 -10.72
CA PRO A 189 6.63 3.71 -11.53
C PRO A 189 5.30 3.25 -12.14
N ALA A 190 4.16 3.50 -11.49
CA ALA A 190 2.84 3.22 -12.05
C ALA A 190 2.54 4.16 -13.25
N HIS A 191 2.85 5.44 -13.11
CA HIS A 191 2.75 6.41 -14.20
C HIS A 191 3.59 5.97 -15.42
N HIS A 192 4.84 5.56 -15.23
CA HIS A 192 5.71 5.09 -16.31
C HIS A 192 5.18 3.82 -17.00
N ARG A 193 4.33 3.03 -16.32
CA ARG A 193 3.64 1.86 -16.86
C ARG A 193 2.33 2.20 -17.57
N GLY A 194 1.96 3.48 -17.59
CA GLY A 194 0.72 3.98 -18.16
C GLY A 194 -0.52 3.69 -17.31
N TRP A 195 -0.36 3.32 -16.02
CA TRP A 195 -1.49 3.19 -15.10
C TRP A 195 -2.06 4.57 -14.78
N THR A 196 -3.34 4.63 -14.43
CA THR A 196 -3.94 5.85 -13.89
C THR A 196 -3.49 6.05 -12.45
N THR A 197 -2.97 7.23 -12.16
CA THR A 197 -2.41 7.58 -10.85
C THR A 197 -3.34 8.51 -10.08
N VAL A 198 -3.65 8.16 -8.83
CA VAL A 198 -4.43 8.98 -7.91
C VAL A 198 -3.58 9.25 -6.66
N TYR A 199 -3.14 10.47 -6.51
CA TYR A 199 -2.40 10.90 -5.33
C TYR A 199 -3.37 11.23 -4.21
N VAL A 200 -3.26 10.52 -3.09
CA VAL A 200 -4.14 10.65 -1.92
C VAL A 200 -3.37 11.35 -0.81
N ASN A 201 -3.33 12.66 -0.81
CA ASN A 201 -2.57 13.44 0.17
C ASN A 201 -3.13 14.86 0.27
N PRO A 202 -3.25 15.48 1.46
CA PRO A 202 -3.68 16.87 1.59
C PRO A 202 -2.64 17.91 1.06
N ASP A 203 -1.41 17.48 0.72
CA ASP A 203 -0.41 18.38 0.14
C ASP A 203 -0.81 18.77 -1.29
N SER A 204 -0.78 20.07 -1.58
CA SER A 204 -1.13 20.62 -2.88
C SER A 204 0.04 20.67 -3.87
N ASN A 205 1.25 20.32 -3.47
CA ASN A 205 2.41 20.26 -4.36
C ASN A 205 2.41 18.95 -5.15
N VAL A 206 1.64 18.92 -6.23
CA VAL A 206 1.40 17.73 -7.05
C VAL A 206 2.06 17.90 -8.41
N PRO A 207 2.92 16.96 -8.85
CA PRO A 207 3.52 16.99 -10.18
C PRO A 207 2.48 16.86 -11.31
N ASP A 208 2.76 17.49 -12.46
CA ASP A 208 1.88 17.47 -13.63
C ASP A 208 1.61 16.08 -14.22
N TRP A 209 2.45 15.08 -13.91
CA TRP A 209 2.27 13.71 -14.39
C TRP A 209 1.25 12.92 -13.57
N VAL A 210 0.82 13.41 -12.41
CA VAL A 210 -0.26 12.76 -11.62
C VAL A 210 -1.60 13.02 -12.29
N ASP A 211 -2.36 11.95 -12.56
CA ASP A 211 -3.63 12.09 -13.27
C ASP A 211 -4.73 12.73 -12.39
N TYR A 212 -4.80 12.32 -11.11
CA TYR A 212 -5.80 12.83 -10.16
C TYR A 212 -5.17 13.06 -8.79
N HIS A 213 -5.66 14.10 -8.12
CA HIS A 213 -5.29 14.42 -6.75
C HIS A 213 -6.52 14.57 -5.88
N ILE A 214 -6.52 13.91 -4.74
CA ILE A 214 -7.55 13.99 -3.70
C ILE A 214 -6.89 14.11 -2.33
N SER A 215 -7.51 14.87 -1.41
CA SER A 215 -6.97 15.00 -0.06
C SER A 215 -7.20 13.76 0.80
N HIS A 216 -8.34 13.09 0.60
CA HIS A 216 -8.76 11.89 1.33
C HIS A 216 -9.47 10.92 0.40
N LEU A 217 -9.45 9.63 0.72
CA LEU A 217 -10.13 8.60 -0.08
C LEU A 217 -11.61 8.92 -0.35
N LEU A 218 -12.30 9.52 0.62
CA LEU A 218 -13.72 9.88 0.48
C LEU A 218 -13.99 11.03 -0.51
N ASP A 219 -12.93 11.74 -0.96
CA ASP A 219 -13.04 12.75 -2.02
C ASP A 219 -13.08 12.12 -3.43
N LEU A 220 -12.86 10.81 -3.53
CA LEU A 220 -12.94 10.09 -4.79
C LEU A 220 -14.36 10.18 -5.35
N LYS A 221 -14.52 10.98 -6.42
CA LYS A 221 -15.80 11.14 -7.11
C LYS A 221 -15.85 10.18 -8.30
N ILE A 222 -16.72 9.20 -8.22
CA ILE A 222 -17.06 8.39 -9.37
C ILE A 222 -17.99 9.28 -10.23
N LYS A 223 -17.56 9.62 -11.43
CA LYS A 223 -18.49 10.20 -12.39
C LYS A 223 -19.50 9.10 -12.75
N SER A 224 -20.71 9.16 -12.20
CA SER A 224 -21.85 8.47 -12.82
C SER A 224 -22.09 9.15 -14.16
N GLU A 225 -21.80 8.46 -15.24
CA GLU A 225 -22.28 8.86 -16.56
C GLU A 225 -23.80 8.83 -16.62
#